data_6af48a63587629ca4e0737835819bc86
#
_entry.id   6af48a63587629ca4e0737835819bc86
#
_cell.length_a   1.000
_cell.length_b   1.000
_cell.length_c   1.000
_cell.angle_alpha   90.00
_cell.angle_beta   90.00
_cell.angle_gamma   90.00
#
_symmetry.space_group_name_H-M   'P 1'
#
loop_
_entity.id
_entity.type
_entity.pdbx_description
1 polymer ?
#
loop_
_entity_poly.entity_id
_entity_poly.type
_entity_poly.pdbx_seq_one_letter_code
_entity_poly.pdbx_strand_id
1 'polypeptide(L)'
;IAKVNQQYRLCLQYEYVGATSHGHQIQEQAIKVFNRLMLMGYTVQVERRYWSWAESDNSQYLLLGLIIVIIFFTTSILFNSVKQPLAVIFVIPISYIGVFLTFYLFRLNFDQGGFASFVLLCGITVNASIYILNEYNQLRRRFPMLTPLRAYLKAWNAKITPILLTIL
;
A
#
# COMPACT_ATOMS: atom_id res chain seq x y z
N ILE A 1 31.67 -0.61 17.68
CA ILE A 1 31.73 -2.08 17.49
C ILE A 1 30.70 -2.67 18.43
N ALA A 2 29.67 -3.28 17.88
CA ALA A 2 28.62 -3.91 18.68
C ALA A 2 29.06 -5.33 19.08
N LYS A 3 28.74 -5.75 20.32
CA LYS A 3 29.00 -7.10 20.81
C LYS A 3 27.66 -7.82 20.91
N VAL A 4 27.47 -8.88 20.10
CA VAL A 4 26.25 -9.68 20.10
C VAL A 4 26.68 -11.16 20.30
N ASN A 5 26.08 -11.85 21.27
CA ASN A 5 26.41 -13.24 21.63
C ASN A 5 27.91 -13.46 21.86
N GLN A 6 28.55 -12.56 22.60
CA GLN A 6 29.99 -12.59 22.91
C GLN A 6 30.93 -12.42 21.70
N GLN A 7 30.41 -12.18 20.51
CA GLN A 7 31.19 -11.91 19.31
C GLN A 7 31.16 -10.44 18.94
N TYR A 8 32.29 -9.89 18.50
CA TYR A 8 32.35 -8.55 17.97
C TYR A 8 31.80 -8.53 16.54
N ARG A 9 30.86 -7.62 16.27
CA ARG A 9 30.27 -7.45 14.95
C ARG A 9 30.57 -6.06 14.41
N LEU A 10 31.04 -6.01 13.19
CA LEU A 10 31.10 -4.80 12.39
C LEU A 10 30.02 -4.91 11.31
N CYS A 11 29.07 -3.98 11.29
CA CYS A 11 28.03 -3.92 10.29
C CYS A 11 28.42 -2.91 9.22
N LEU A 12 28.47 -3.36 7.96
CA LEU A 12 28.72 -2.53 6.80
C LEU A 12 27.38 -2.35 6.10
N GLN A 13 26.86 -1.12 6.12
CA GLN A 13 25.59 -0.78 5.49
C GLN A 13 25.90 -0.01 4.21
N TYR A 14 25.27 -0.42 3.13
CA TYR A 14 25.36 0.29 1.85
C TYR A 14 23.98 0.34 1.20
N GLU A 15 23.79 1.33 0.36
CA GLU A 15 22.56 1.53 -0.40
C GLU A 15 22.84 1.19 -1.86
N TYR A 16 22.00 0.35 -2.45
CA TYR A 16 22.11 -0.05 -3.83
C TYR A 16 21.00 0.58 -4.66
N VAL A 17 21.37 1.32 -5.70
CA VAL A 17 20.44 1.93 -6.65
C VAL A 17 20.39 1.07 -7.91
N GLY A 18 19.33 0.29 -8.08
CA GLY A 18 19.14 -0.60 -9.23
C GLY A 18 18.08 -1.69 -8.97
N ALA A 19 17.98 -2.64 -9.88
CA ALA A 19 17.08 -3.77 -9.74
C ALA A 19 17.50 -4.66 -8.55
N THR A 20 16.56 -5.00 -7.67
CA THR A 20 16.78 -5.79 -6.44
C THR A 20 17.45 -7.14 -6.72
N SER A 21 17.07 -7.80 -7.82
CA SER A 21 17.69 -9.07 -8.27
C SER A 21 19.19 -8.94 -8.55
N HIS A 22 19.59 -7.84 -9.12
CA HIS A 22 21.01 -7.55 -9.41
C HIS A 22 21.78 -7.23 -8.12
N GLY A 23 21.14 -6.50 -7.20
CA GLY A 23 21.70 -6.21 -5.88
C GLY A 23 22.01 -7.49 -5.09
N HIS A 24 21.12 -8.47 -5.10
CA HIS A 24 21.34 -9.77 -4.45
C HIS A 24 22.51 -10.55 -5.08
N GLN A 25 22.63 -10.56 -6.40
CA GLN A 25 23.74 -11.24 -7.07
C GLN A 25 25.09 -10.62 -6.72
N ILE A 26 25.16 -9.28 -6.71
CA ILE A 26 26.39 -8.55 -6.33
C ILE A 26 26.72 -8.84 -4.86
N GLN A 27 25.72 -8.85 -3.99
CA GLN A 27 25.91 -9.14 -2.58
C GLN A 27 26.46 -10.55 -2.34
N GLU A 28 25.90 -11.57 -3.00
CA GLU A 28 26.40 -12.93 -2.91
C GLU A 28 27.83 -13.08 -3.41
N GLN A 29 28.15 -12.42 -4.53
CA GLN A 29 29.53 -12.42 -5.07
C GLN A 29 30.50 -11.74 -4.10
N ALA A 30 30.12 -10.58 -3.56
CA ALA A 30 30.91 -9.86 -2.58
C ALA A 30 31.19 -10.71 -1.32
N ILE A 31 30.19 -11.39 -0.80
CA ILE A 31 30.35 -12.29 0.37
C ILE A 31 31.32 -13.43 0.08
N LYS A 32 31.22 -14.05 -1.10
CA LYS A 32 32.16 -15.11 -1.50
C LYS A 32 33.59 -14.60 -1.58
N VAL A 33 33.80 -13.40 -2.12
CA VAL A 33 35.12 -12.75 -2.23
C VAL A 33 35.65 -12.39 -0.84
N PHE A 34 34.83 -11.75 0.00
CA PHE A 34 35.24 -11.37 1.36
C PHE A 34 35.59 -12.59 2.22
N ASN A 35 34.76 -13.65 2.21
CA ASN A 35 35.07 -14.86 2.97
C ASN A 35 36.36 -15.57 2.50
N ARG A 36 36.75 -15.38 1.23
CA ARG A 36 38.03 -15.91 0.71
C ARG A 36 39.26 -15.07 1.13
N LEU A 37 39.06 -13.77 1.32
CA LEU A 37 40.14 -12.83 1.69
C LEU A 37 40.29 -12.66 3.21
N MET A 38 39.31 -13.03 4.00
CA MET A 38 39.34 -12.87 5.47
C MET A 38 40.27 -13.88 6.14
N LEU A 39 40.94 -13.43 7.20
CA LEU A 39 41.78 -14.27 8.07
C LEU A 39 40.92 -15.32 8.81
N MET A 40 41.57 -16.43 9.18
CA MET A 40 40.91 -17.48 9.96
C MET A 40 40.25 -16.90 11.23
N GLY A 41 38.99 -17.23 11.46
CA GLY A 41 38.21 -16.78 12.59
C GLY A 41 37.24 -15.61 12.31
N TYR A 42 37.27 -15.04 11.12
CA TYR A 42 36.30 -14.01 10.70
C TYR A 42 35.37 -14.59 9.63
N THR A 43 34.07 -14.33 9.79
CA THR A 43 33.05 -14.72 8.82
C THR A 43 32.22 -13.52 8.42
N VAL A 44 31.97 -13.37 7.12
CA VAL A 44 31.04 -12.36 6.59
C VAL A 44 29.71 -13.03 6.31
N GLN A 45 28.66 -12.52 6.93
CA GLN A 45 27.30 -13.00 6.74
C GLN A 45 26.39 -11.84 6.44
N VAL A 46 25.36 -12.06 5.64
CA VAL A 46 24.27 -11.08 5.47
C VAL A 46 23.46 -11.07 6.75
N GLU A 47 23.42 -9.95 7.44
CA GLU A 47 22.46 -9.77 8.52
C GLU A 47 21.08 -9.58 7.89
N ARG A 48 20.32 -10.67 7.75
CA ARG A 48 18.91 -10.58 7.41
C ARG A 48 18.21 -9.89 8.55
N ARG A 49 17.86 -8.61 8.38
CA ARG A 49 16.95 -7.97 9.30
C ARG A 49 15.71 -8.85 9.39
N TYR A 50 15.39 -9.32 10.56
CA TYR A 50 14.25 -10.23 10.86
C TYR A 50 12.88 -9.65 10.44
N TRP A 51 12.87 -8.46 9.86
CA TRP A 51 11.71 -7.72 9.34
C TRP A 51 11.78 -7.57 7.81
N SER A 52 12.35 -8.52 7.10
CA SER A 52 12.23 -8.50 5.64
C SER A 52 10.88 -9.09 5.20
N TRP A 53 9.83 -8.33 5.42
CA TRP A 53 8.59 -8.50 4.63
C TRP A 53 8.86 -8.28 3.14
N ALA A 54 10.09 -7.90 2.78
CA ALA A 54 10.56 -7.54 1.45
C ALA A 54 11.12 -8.72 0.64
N GLU A 55 11.21 -9.92 1.19
CA GLU A 55 11.86 -11.04 0.49
C GLU A 55 10.93 -11.79 -0.50
N SER A 56 9.67 -11.40 -0.60
CA SER A 56 8.77 -11.89 -1.65
C SER A 56 8.07 -10.69 -2.27
N ASP A 57 8.50 -10.28 -3.45
CA ASP A 57 7.82 -9.26 -4.27
C ASP A 57 6.32 -9.56 -4.44
N ASN A 58 5.95 -10.84 -4.39
CA ASN A 58 4.58 -11.30 -4.50
C ASN A 58 3.75 -11.12 -3.22
N SER A 59 4.37 -11.09 -2.02
CA SER A 59 3.62 -10.95 -0.76
C SER A 59 2.91 -9.62 -0.64
N GLN A 60 3.48 -8.55 -1.14
CA GLN A 60 2.90 -7.21 -1.12
C GLN A 60 1.65 -7.13 -2.01
N TYR A 61 1.71 -7.74 -3.19
CA TYR A 61 0.56 -7.80 -4.11
C TYR A 61 -0.55 -8.70 -3.56
N LEU A 62 -0.19 -9.79 -2.86
CA LEU A 62 -1.15 -10.67 -2.21
C LEU A 62 -1.89 -9.94 -1.08
N LEU A 63 -1.18 -9.14 -0.27
CA LEU A 63 -1.79 -8.30 0.76
C LEU A 63 -2.74 -7.25 0.16
N LEU A 64 -2.36 -6.61 -0.95
CA LEU A 64 -3.23 -5.69 -1.68
C LEU A 64 -4.50 -6.39 -2.17
N GLY A 65 -4.37 -7.58 -2.75
CA GLY A 65 -5.49 -8.40 -3.18
C GLY A 65 -6.40 -8.79 -2.01
N LEU A 66 -5.83 -9.18 -0.87
CA LEU A 66 -6.58 -9.50 0.35
C LEU A 66 -7.39 -8.30 0.85
N ILE A 67 -6.80 -7.09 0.86
CA ILE A 67 -7.48 -5.86 1.25
C ILE A 67 -8.69 -5.61 0.34
N ILE A 68 -8.55 -5.76 -0.98
CA ILE A 68 -9.66 -5.58 -1.93
C ILE A 68 -10.78 -6.57 -1.67
N VAL A 69 -10.45 -7.83 -1.40
CA VAL A 69 -11.44 -8.88 -1.05
C VAL A 69 -12.19 -8.52 0.23
N ILE A 70 -11.50 -8.09 1.28
CA ILE A 70 -12.11 -7.66 2.54
C ILE A 70 -13.05 -6.47 2.31
N ILE A 71 -12.61 -5.47 1.54
CA ILE A 71 -13.43 -4.31 1.18
C ILE A 71 -14.70 -4.75 0.44
N PHE A 72 -14.57 -5.67 -0.53
CA PHE A 72 -15.70 -6.18 -1.28
C PHE A 72 -16.74 -6.84 -0.37
N PHE A 73 -16.33 -7.75 0.49
CA PHE A 73 -17.28 -8.42 1.41
C PHE A 73 -17.90 -7.45 2.40
N THR A 74 -17.09 -6.58 3.02
CA THR A 74 -17.59 -5.62 4.00
C THR A 74 -18.61 -4.65 3.38
N THR A 75 -18.32 -4.10 2.22
CA THR A 75 -19.22 -3.18 1.51
C THR A 75 -20.44 -3.89 0.94
N SER A 76 -20.32 -5.17 0.54
CA SER A 76 -21.42 -5.99 0.06
C SER A 76 -22.46 -6.24 1.16
N ILE A 77 -21.99 -6.55 2.37
CA ILE A 77 -22.83 -6.72 3.55
C ILE A 77 -23.49 -5.38 3.92
N LEU A 78 -22.71 -4.29 3.95
CA LEU A 78 -23.20 -2.97 4.33
C LEU A 78 -24.32 -2.46 3.42
N PHE A 79 -24.19 -2.64 2.12
CA PHE A 79 -25.17 -2.14 1.14
C PHE A 79 -26.24 -3.17 0.74
N ASN A 80 -26.09 -4.41 1.21
CA ASN A 80 -26.95 -5.54 0.81
C ASN A 80 -27.10 -5.62 -0.73
N SER A 81 -25.99 -5.43 -1.43
CA SER A 81 -25.93 -5.33 -2.89
C SER A 81 -24.52 -5.68 -3.38
N VAL A 82 -24.42 -6.42 -4.46
CA VAL A 82 -23.13 -6.77 -5.09
C VAL A 82 -22.67 -5.69 -6.08
N LYS A 83 -23.58 -4.89 -6.62
CA LYS A 83 -23.26 -3.88 -7.65
C LYS A 83 -22.56 -2.65 -7.06
N GLN A 84 -22.93 -2.23 -5.85
CA GLN A 84 -22.35 -1.04 -5.22
C GLN A 84 -20.89 -1.24 -4.78
N PRO A 85 -20.50 -2.38 -4.18
CA PRO A 85 -19.09 -2.69 -3.90
C PRO A 85 -18.20 -2.65 -5.13
N LEU A 86 -18.69 -3.13 -6.27
CA LEU A 86 -17.93 -3.06 -7.53
C LEU A 86 -17.62 -1.61 -7.93
N ALA A 87 -18.57 -0.70 -7.76
CA ALA A 87 -18.34 0.71 -8.02
C ALA A 87 -17.26 1.30 -7.08
N VAL A 88 -17.29 0.94 -5.79
CA VAL A 88 -16.27 1.35 -4.82
C VAL A 88 -14.88 0.84 -5.21
N ILE A 89 -14.77 -0.44 -5.57
CA ILE A 89 -13.50 -1.05 -5.98
C ILE A 89 -12.97 -0.39 -7.25
N PHE A 90 -13.85 -0.01 -8.17
CA PHE A 90 -13.43 0.64 -9.43
C PHE A 90 -12.85 2.05 -9.22
N VAL A 91 -13.20 2.72 -8.12
CA VAL A 91 -12.64 4.03 -7.78
C VAL A 91 -11.20 3.92 -7.26
N ILE A 92 -10.80 2.77 -6.67
CA ILE A 92 -9.47 2.55 -6.12
C ILE A 92 -8.36 2.72 -7.18
N PRO A 93 -8.36 2.00 -8.31
CA PRO A 93 -7.33 2.17 -9.32
C PRO A 93 -7.32 3.59 -9.93
N ILE A 94 -8.46 4.26 -10.00
CA ILE A 94 -8.53 5.65 -10.47
C ILE A 94 -7.77 6.57 -9.48
N SER A 95 -7.93 6.36 -8.18
CA SER A 95 -7.22 7.15 -7.17
C SER A 95 -5.70 6.91 -7.19
N TYR A 96 -5.23 5.72 -7.60
CA TYR A 96 -3.81 5.41 -7.73
C TYR A 96 -3.10 6.20 -8.81
N ILE A 97 -3.82 6.68 -9.83
CA ILE A 97 -3.27 7.57 -10.86
C ILE A 97 -2.60 8.78 -10.22
N GLY A 98 -3.21 9.35 -9.17
CA GLY A 98 -2.64 10.48 -8.43
C GLY A 98 -1.32 10.15 -7.75
N VAL A 99 -1.21 8.96 -7.15
CA VAL A 99 0.04 8.49 -6.52
C VAL A 99 1.13 8.32 -7.56
N PHE A 100 0.87 7.59 -8.64
CA PHE A 100 1.87 7.40 -9.70
C PHE A 100 2.32 8.72 -10.31
N LEU A 101 1.38 9.65 -10.53
CA LEU A 101 1.71 10.98 -11.04
C LEU A 101 2.64 11.74 -10.07
N THR A 102 2.38 11.67 -8.76
CA THR A 102 3.21 12.30 -7.73
C THR A 102 4.62 11.69 -7.73
N PHE A 103 4.74 10.37 -7.72
CA PHE A 103 6.04 9.68 -7.75
C PHE A 103 6.82 10.04 -9.03
N TYR A 104 6.15 10.11 -10.17
CA TYR A 104 6.76 10.49 -11.44
C TYR A 104 7.25 11.94 -11.46
N LEU A 105 6.43 12.90 -11.02
CA LEU A 105 6.77 14.33 -11.02
C LEU A 105 7.92 14.65 -10.07
N PHE A 106 7.92 14.05 -8.88
CA PHE A 106 8.95 14.29 -7.87
C PHE A 106 10.14 13.32 -7.97
N ARG A 107 10.16 12.44 -8.98
CA ARG A 107 11.20 11.42 -9.20
C ARG A 107 11.52 10.59 -7.96
N LEU A 108 10.48 10.22 -7.21
CA LEU A 108 10.61 9.42 -6.00
C LEU A 108 10.77 7.94 -6.37
N ASN A 109 11.59 7.23 -5.62
CA ASN A 109 11.69 5.78 -5.76
C ASN A 109 10.45 5.11 -5.17
N PHE A 110 9.91 4.11 -5.89
CA PHE A 110 8.78 3.34 -5.42
C PHE A 110 9.28 2.21 -4.51
N ASP A 111 9.30 2.48 -3.22
CA ASP A 111 9.75 1.59 -2.16
C ASP A 111 8.59 1.12 -1.25
N GLN A 112 8.89 0.63 -0.06
CA GLN A 112 7.87 0.27 0.95
C GLN A 112 6.95 1.44 1.31
N GLY A 113 7.44 2.68 1.27
CA GLY A 113 6.64 3.88 1.49
C GLY A 113 5.59 4.08 0.39
N GLY A 114 5.94 3.74 -0.85
CA GLY A 114 5.02 3.73 -1.97
C GLY A 114 3.87 2.75 -1.78
N PHE A 115 4.14 1.52 -1.33
CA PHE A 115 3.10 0.54 -1.00
C PHE A 115 2.23 0.98 0.20
N ALA A 116 2.83 1.55 1.24
CA ALA A 116 2.09 2.10 2.37
C ALA A 116 1.13 3.21 1.91
N SER A 117 1.56 4.06 0.99
CA SER A 117 0.73 5.11 0.39
C SER A 117 -0.48 4.53 -0.36
N PHE A 118 -0.33 3.42 -1.06
CA PHE A 118 -1.46 2.74 -1.72
C PHE A 118 -2.48 2.23 -0.72
N VAL A 119 -2.03 1.57 0.34
CA VAL A 119 -2.93 1.03 1.38
C VAL A 119 -3.69 2.16 2.06
N LEU A 120 -2.99 3.24 2.43
CA LEU A 120 -3.58 4.42 3.06
C LEU A 120 -4.62 5.07 2.14
N LEU A 121 -4.26 5.32 0.87
CA LEU A 121 -5.15 5.94 -0.10
C LEU A 121 -6.37 5.07 -0.39
N CYS A 122 -6.19 3.75 -0.46
CA CYS A 122 -7.29 2.79 -0.60
C CYS A 122 -8.29 2.94 0.54
N GLY A 123 -7.82 2.99 1.80
CA GLY A 123 -8.68 3.17 2.97
C GLY A 123 -9.46 4.49 2.94
N ILE A 124 -8.80 5.61 2.63
CA ILE A 124 -9.43 6.93 2.53
C ILE A 124 -10.48 6.96 1.41
N THR A 125 -10.14 6.43 0.22
CA THR A 125 -11.02 6.43 -0.95
C THR A 125 -12.27 5.58 -0.71
N VAL A 126 -12.10 4.40 -0.12
CA VAL A 126 -13.20 3.48 0.22
C VAL A 126 -14.12 4.12 1.26
N ASN A 127 -13.56 4.71 2.31
CA ASN A 127 -14.32 5.38 3.36
C ASN A 127 -15.17 6.53 2.79
N ALA A 128 -14.55 7.40 1.97
CA ALA A 128 -15.27 8.48 1.29
C ALA A 128 -16.39 7.96 0.38
N SER A 129 -16.13 6.91 -0.38
CA SER A 129 -17.11 6.28 -1.27
C SER A 129 -18.29 5.69 -0.50
N ILE A 130 -18.05 5.04 0.64
CA ILE A 130 -19.07 4.48 1.51
C ILE A 130 -19.99 5.59 2.06
N TYR A 131 -19.42 6.71 2.52
CA TYR A 131 -20.23 7.84 3.02
C TYR A 131 -21.16 8.40 1.95
N ILE A 132 -20.66 8.61 0.74
CA ILE A 132 -21.45 9.15 -0.38
C ILE A 132 -22.55 8.17 -0.79
N LEU A 133 -22.22 6.88 -0.95
CA LEU A 133 -23.18 5.85 -1.36
C LEU A 133 -24.26 5.60 -0.31
N ASN A 134 -23.89 5.63 0.96
CA ASN A 134 -24.85 5.50 2.05
C ASN A 134 -25.89 6.64 2.03
N GLU A 135 -25.43 7.89 1.92
CA GLU A 135 -26.30 9.04 1.78
C GLU A 135 -27.18 8.99 0.53
N TYR A 136 -26.58 8.60 -0.61
CA TYR A 136 -27.31 8.36 -1.85
C TYR A 136 -28.44 7.36 -1.68
N ASN A 137 -28.15 6.21 -1.04
CA ASN A 137 -29.16 5.17 -0.79
C ASN A 137 -30.26 5.67 0.15
N GLN A 138 -29.93 6.45 1.19
CA GLN A 138 -30.91 7.06 2.08
C GLN A 138 -31.81 8.05 1.33
N LEU A 139 -31.23 8.92 0.51
CA LEU A 139 -32.00 9.88 -0.29
C LEU A 139 -32.93 9.18 -1.28
N ARG A 140 -32.48 8.11 -1.92
CA ARG A 140 -33.29 7.30 -2.85
C ARG A 140 -34.45 6.61 -2.15
N ARG A 141 -34.27 6.17 -0.90
CA ARG A 141 -35.35 5.58 -0.07
C ARG A 141 -36.37 6.62 0.40
N ARG A 142 -35.89 7.82 0.79
CA ARG A 142 -36.75 8.90 1.29
C ARG A 142 -37.52 9.59 0.17
N PHE A 143 -36.90 9.74 -0.98
CA PHE A 143 -37.45 10.50 -2.12
C PHE A 143 -37.35 9.67 -3.43
N PRO A 144 -38.26 8.69 -3.63
CA PRO A 144 -38.21 7.81 -4.81
C PRO A 144 -38.33 8.56 -6.14
N MET A 145 -38.99 9.72 -6.16
CA MET A 145 -39.19 10.56 -7.36
C MET A 145 -37.95 11.35 -7.80
N LEU A 146 -36.91 11.42 -6.95
CA LEU A 146 -35.66 12.10 -7.32
C LEU A 146 -34.93 11.31 -8.43
N THR A 147 -34.49 12.01 -9.46
CA THR A 147 -33.62 11.39 -10.47
C THR A 147 -32.32 10.92 -9.86
N PRO A 148 -31.73 9.79 -10.31
CA PRO A 148 -30.50 9.25 -9.76
C PRO A 148 -29.35 10.28 -9.69
N LEU A 149 -29.19 11.10 -10.73
CA LEU A 149 -28.17 12.12 -10.79
C LEU A 149 -28.35 13.21 -9.72
N ARG A 150 -29.58 13.71 -9.54
CA ARG A 150 -29.88 14.72 -8.51
C ARG A 150 -29.68 14.15 -7.09
N ALA A 151 -30.04 12.89 -6.86
CA ALA A 151 -29.82 12.22 -5.58
C ALA A 151 -28.31 12.10 -5.30
N TYR A 152 -27.50 11.76 -6.31
CA TYR A 152 -26.06 11.68 -6.16
C TYR A 152 -25.41 13.04 -5.86
N LEU A 153 -25.76 14.07 -6.63
CA LEU A 153 -25.24 15.43 -6.39
C LEU A 153 -25.60 15.96 -4.99
N LYS A 154 -26.82 15.67 -4.53
CA LYS A 154 -27.25 16.06 -3.18
C LYS A 154 -26.49 15.29 -2.09
N ALA A 155 -26.23 13.98 -2.29
CA ALA A 155 -25.41 13.17 -1.39
C ALA A 155 -23.96 13.67 -1.35
N TRP A 156 -23.41 14.01 -2.51
CA TRP A 156 -22.05 14.56 -2.62
C TRP A 156 -21.93 15.87 -1.83
N ASN A 157 -22.80 16.84 -2.09
CA ASN A 157 -22.77 18.13 -1.40
C ASN A 157 -22.96 18.00 0.12
N ALA A 158 -23.75 17.03 0.58
CA ALA A 158 -23.95 16.81 2.00
C ALA A 158 -22.72 16.17 2.70
N LYS A 159 -21.91 15.37 1.96
CA LYS A 159 -20.81 14.61 2.56
C LYS A 159 -19.41 15.15 2.21
N ILE A 160 -19.28 16.10 1.28
CA ILE A 160 -17.98 16.63 0.89
C ILE A 160 -17.25 17.30 2.07
N THR A 161 -17.97 18.08 2.88
CA THR A 161 -17.39 18.79 4.03
C THR A 161 -16.85 17.82 5.10
N PRO A 162 -17.62 16.83 5.61
CA PRO A 162 -17.09 15.88 6.58
C PRO A 162 -15.98 15.00 5.99
N ILE A 163 -16.02 14.65 4.70
CA ILE A 163 -14.94 13.90 4.05
C ILE A 163 -13.65 14.73 4.04
N LEU A 164 -13.71 16.01 3.64
CA LEU A 164 -12.53 16.89 3.65
C LEU A 164 -11.95 17.05 5.06
N LEU A 165 -12.79 17.17 6.08
CA LEU A 165 -12.33 17.27 7.47
C LEU A 165 -11.65 15.99 7.99
N THR A 166 -11.97 14.83 7.44
CA THR A 166 -11.32 13.55 7.83
C THR A 166 -9.99 13.32 7.12
N ILE A 167 -9.74 14.04 6.01
CA ILE A 167 -8.51 13.91 5.22
C ILE A 167 -7.44 14.93 5.65
N LEU A 168 -7.86 16.06 6.19
CA LEU A 168 -6.98 17.15 6.67
C LEU A 168 -6.40 16.81 8.04
#